data_a3a6342b041e965ee12c4ef53fbfc810
#
_entry.id   a3a6342b041e965ee12c4ef53fbfc810
#
_cell.length_a   1.000
_cell.length_b   1.000
_cell.length_c   1.000
_cell.angle_alpha   90.00
_cell.angle_beta   90.00
_cell.angle_gamma   90.00
#
_symmetry.space_group_name_H-M   'P 1'
#
loop_
_entity.id
_entity.type
_entity.pdbx_description
1 polymer ?
#
loop_
_entity_poly.entity_id
_entity_poly.type
_entity_poly.pdbx_seq_one_letter_code
_entity_poly.pdbx_strand_id
1 'polypeptide(L)'
;WESFGVVPDLVMGHSLGEIVAAQVSGVFSLRDAATLVVNRGRLMQELPTGGAMASLGMGHEQTQSLMNQLGLSEVLSIAGINSPQQTVVSGTHEATESIVKHCEEAGLRARLLTVSHAFHSHLMEPMLESFREVAQSVAYHPQKIPLISNVTGLEADERLMTADYWVEHVREAVLFTRSMQSAFEFGAKTFVEVGPDPILCGLGMRIESGDAQCTWLPSLRKTEGEWQSLVGSVIGYHAAGGQIDWSRYFEPWGAQRL
;
A
#
# COMPACT_ATOMS: atom_id res chain seq x y z
N TRP A 1 -18.29 0.65 1.03
CA TRP A 1 -18.44 -0.58 1.80
C TRP A 1 -19.13 -0.32 3.11
N GLU A 2 -18.72 0.66 3.90
CA GLU A 2 -19.35 1.02 5.18
C GLU A 2 -20.83 1.39 5.00
N SER A 3 -21.19 2.05 3.91
CA SER A 3 -22.59 2.32 3.54
C SER A 3 -23.42 1.05 3.31
N PHE A 4 -22.78 -0.08 3.05
CA PHE A 4 -23.42 -1.39 2.91
C PHE A 4 -23.36 -2.21 4.21
N GLY A 5 -22.93 -1.60 5.32
CA GLY A 5 -22.80 -2.25 6.62
C GLY A 5 -21.51 -3.09 6.78
N VAL A 6 -20.57 -3.01 5.84
CA VAL A 6 -19.31 -3.74 5.93
C VAL A 6 -18.30 -2.93 6.73
N VAL A 7 -17.87 -3.49 7.86
CA VAL A 7 -16.85 -2.92 8.74
C VAL A 7 -15.64 -3.85 8.72
N PRO A 8 -14.42 -3.36 8.51
CA PRO A 8 -13.23 -4.21 8.51
C PRO A 8 -12.84 -4.63 9.94
N ASP A 9 -12.36 -5.87 10.09
CA ASP A 9 -11.76 -6.38 11.34
C ASP A 9 -10.28 -5.99 11.44
N LEU A 10 -9.64 -5.71 10.30
CA LEU A 10 -8.24 -5.35 10.16
C LEU A 10 -8.09 -4.43 8.95
N VAL A 11 -7.22 -3.44 9.04
CA VAL A 11 -6.88 -2.57 7.91
C VAL A 11 -5.39 -2.57 7.66
N MET A 12 -5.03 -2.40 6.40
CA MET A 12 -3.66 -2.17 5.94
C MET A 12 -3.69 -1.32 4.68
N GLY A 13 -2.57 -0.71 4.36
CA GLY A 13 -2.42 0.03 3.11
C GLY A 13 -1.13 -0.34 2.39
N HIS A 14 -0.86 0.34 1.29
CA HIS A 14 0.44 0.30 0.62
C HIS A 14 0.89 1.74 0.40
N SER A 15 1.99 2.14 1.00
CA SER A 15 2.50 3.52 0.96
C SER A 15 1.40 4.53 1.36
N LEU A 16 1.01 5.45 0.50
CA LEU A 16 -0.06 6.42 0.79
C LEU A 16 -1.34 5.78 1.35
N GLY A 17 -1.63 4.55 0.93
CA GLY A 17 -2.79 3.80 1.41
C GLY A 17 -2.79 3.53 2.91
N GLU A 18 -1.62 3.55 3.57
CA GLU A 18 -1.57 3.40 5.02
C GLU A 18 -2.11 4.63 5.77
N ILE A 19 -1.95 5.84 5.24
CA ILE A 19 -2.58 7.04 5.81
C ILE A 19 -4.12 6.90 5.74
N VAL A 20 -4.63 6.34 4.64
CA VAL A 20 -6.06 6.05 4.48
C VAL A 20 -6.51 4.97 5.47
N ALA A 21 -5.74 3.89 5.60
CA ALA A 21 -6.01 2.83 6.57
C ALA A 21 -6.01 3.35 8.02
N ALA A 22 -5.06 4.23 8.36
CA ALA A 22 -4.98 4.88 9.66
C ALA A 22 -6.18 5.80 9.94
N GLN A 23 -6.69 6.50 8.92
CA GLN A 23 -7.92 7.28 9.04
C GLN A 23 -9.13 6.37 9.28
N VAL A 24 -9.28 5.28 8.54
CA VAL A 24 -10.36 4.30 8.72
C VAL A 24 -10.28 3.65 10.10
N SER A 25 -9.08 3.36 10.59
CA SER A 25 -8.85 2.80 11.92
C SER A 25 -9.11 3.81 13.06
N GLY A 26 -9.26 5.09 12.75
CA GLY A 26 -9.58 6.16 13.70
C GLY A 26 -8.37 6.89 14.28
N VAL A 27 -7.16 6.64 13.79
CA VAL A 27 -5.93 7.36 14.20
C VAL A 27 -6.00 8.82 13.81
N PHE A 28 -6.58 9.13 12.66
CA PHE A 28 -6.75 10.49 12.16
C PHE A 28 -8.22 10.84 11.95
N SER A 29 -8.54 12.12 12.12
CA SER A 29 -9.72 12.67 11.48
C SER A 29 -9.55 12.69 9.95
N LEU A 30 -10.66 12.72 9.19
CA LEU A 30 -10.58 12.85 7.73
C LEU A 30 -9.80 14.11 7.31
N ARG A 31 -9.95 15.21 8.07
CA ARG A 31 -9.24 16.48 7.82
C ARG A 31 -7.73 16.31 8.02
N ASP A 32 -7.32 15.66 9.11
CA ASP A 32 -5.90 15.45 9.41
C ASP A 32 -5.25 14.50 8.40
N ALA A 33 -5.92 13.41 8.04
CA ALA A 33 -5.46 12.52 6.99
C ALA A 33 -5.29 13.25 5.64
N ALA A 34 -6.28 14.06 5.26
CA ALA A 34 -6.20 14.88 4.05
C ALA A 34 -5.04 15.90 4.12
N THR A 35 -4.79 16.51 5.29
CA THR A 35 -3.67 17.41 5.52
C THR A 35 -2.33 16.69 5.28
N LEU A 36 -2.15 15.48 5.82
CA LEU A 36 -0.94 14.67 5.60
C LEU A 36 -0.77 14.31 4.13
N VAL A 37 -1.82 13.80 3.48
CA VAL A 37 -1.77 13.35 2.07
C VAL A 37 -1.42 14.51 1.13
N VAL A 38 -2.11 15.65 1.26
CA VAL A 38 -1.90 16.81 0.39
C VAL A 38 -0.50 17.40 0.56
N ASN A 39 -0.05 17.58 1.81
CA ASN A 39 1.28 18.13 2.06
C ASN A 39 2.39 17.14 1.69
N ARG A 40 2.22 15.84 1.94
CA ARG A 40 3.16 14.81 1.46
C ARG A 40 3.32 14.90 -0.05
N GLY A 41 2.21 14.94 -0.80
CA GLY A 41 2.23 15.04 -2.26
C GLY A 41 2.90 16.35 -2.74
N ARG A 42 2.57 17.49 -2.12
CA ARG A 42 3.16 18.80 -2.46
C ARG A 42 4.66 18.81 -2.21
N LEU A 43 5.11 18.38 -1.04
CA LEU A 43 6.54 18.37 -0.68
C LEU A 43 7.34 17.41 -1.58
N MET A 44 6.78 16.24 -1.94
CA MET A 44 7.38 15.34 -2.90
C MET A 44 7.50 15.97 -4.28
N GLN A 45 6.49 16.72 -4.73
CA GLN A 45 6.49 17.38 -6.04
C GLN A 45 7.51 18.54 -6.12
N GLU A 46 7.87 19.14 -4.99
CA GLU A 46 8.87 20.21 -4.90
C GLU A 46 10.31 19.68 -4.93
N LEU A 47 10.51 18.35 -4.79
CA LEU A 47 11.84 17.75 -4.86
C LEU A 47 12.43 17.81 -6.28
N PRO A 48 13.77 17.81 -6.40
CA PRO A 48 14.43 17.76 -7.69
C PRO A 48 13.98 16.54 -8.51
N THR A 49 13.79 16.75 -9.79
CA THR A 49 13.54 15.68 -10.77
C THR A 49 14.82 14.87 -11.01
N GLY A 50 14.69 13.65 -11.54
CA GLY A 50 15.85 12.78 -11.87
C GLY A 50 15.93 11.52 -11.02
N GLY A 51 14.94 11.30 -10.16
CA GLY A 51 14.74 10.00 -9.52
C GLY A 51 13.90 9.06 -10.36
N ALA A 52 14.07 7.76 -10.16
CA ALA A 52 13.30 6.70 -10.81
C ALA A 52 13.04 5.53 -9.87
N MET A 53 12.10 4.67 -10.27
CA MET A 53 11.81 3.42 -9.57
C MET A 53 11.70 2.28 -10.58
N ALA A 54 12.07 1.08 -10.17
CA ALA A 54 11.92 -0.12 -10.97
C ALA A 54 11.37 -1.29 -10.16
N SER A 55 10.52 -2.10 -10.80
CA SER A 55 10.08 -3.38 -10.26
C SER A 55 10.96 -4.49 -10.81
N LEU A 56 11.56 -5.27 -9.93
CA LEU A 56 12.43 -6.39 -10.23
C LEU A 56 11.73 -7.71 -9.89
N GLY A 57 11.76 -8.68 -10.79
CA GLY A 57 11.18 -10.01 -10.63
C GLY A 57 12.06 -10.93 -9.80
N MET A 58 12.52 -10.47 -8.66
CA MET A 58 13.36 -11.22 -7.71
C MET A 58 13.05 -10.84 -6.27
N GLY A 59 13.44 -11.70 -5.33
CA GLY A 59 13.24 -11.47 -3.90
C GLY A 59 14.17 -10.41 -3.33
N HIS A 60 13.86 -9.96 -2.13
CA HIS A 60 14.57 -8.92 -1.40
C HIS A 60 16.08 -9.20 -1.26
N GLU A 61 16.45 -10.38 -0.77
CA GLU A 61 17.85 -10.75 -0.54
C GLU A 61 18.67 -10.77 -1.83
N GLN A 62 18.08 -11.30 -2.91
CA GLN A 62 18.70 -11.31 -4.24
C GLN A 62 18.88 -9.88 -4.77
N THR A 63 17.86 -9.02 -4.59
CA THR A 63 17.93 -7.61 -4.98
C THR A 63 19.06 -6.90 -4.23
N GLN A 64 19.13 -7.06 -2.90
CA GLN A 64 20.16 -6.44 -2.07
C GLN A 64 21.57 -6.94 -2.47
N SER A 65 21.72 -8.24 -2.73
CA SER A 65 22.97 -8.82 -3.20
C SER A 65 23.39 -8.24 -4.55
N LEU A 66 22.44 -8.10 -5.49
CA LEU A 66 22.70 -7.50 -6.80
C LEU A 66 23.11 -6.03 -6.69
N MET A 67 22.41 -5.24 -5.87
CA MET A 67 22.79 -3.84 -5.62
C MET A 67 24.22 -3.71 -5.08
N ASN A 68 24.61 -4.59 -4.14
CA ASN A 68 25.95 -4.63 -3.58
C ASN A 68 26.99 -5.00 -4.65
N GLN A 69 26.72 -6.02 -5.47
CA GLN A 69 27.63 -6.48 -6.55
C GLN A 69 27.85 -5.40 -7.61
N LEU A 70 26.84 -4.62 -7.93
CA LEU A 70 26.92 -3.53 -8.89
C LEU A 70 27.42 -2.21 -8.28
N GLY A 71 27.68 -2.14 -6.97
CA GLY A 71 28.08 -0.92 -6.28
C GLY A 71 27.01 0.17 -6.25
N LEU A 72 25.73 -0.22 -6.28
CA LEU A 72 24.59 0.71 -6.38
C LEU A 72 23.91 0.99 -5.03
N SER A 73 24.36 0.40 -3.93
CA SER A 73 23.70 0.47 -2.62
C SER A 73 23.65 1.86 -2.00
N GLU A 74 24.54 2.78 -2.41
CA GLU A 74 24.53 4.17 -1.95
C GLU A 74 23.56 5.06 -2.74
N VAL A 75 23.15 4.64 -3.94
CA VAL A 75 22.34 5.44 -4.88
C VAL A 75 20.98 4.80 -5.20
N LEU A 76 20.76 3.57 -4.73
CA LEU A 76 19.48 2.87 -4.76
C LEU A 76 19.05 2.46 -3.36
N SER A 77 17.77 2.55 -3.09
CA SER A 77 17.11 2.01 -1.89
C SER A 77 16.09 0.94 -2.31
N ILE A 78 15.84 -0.03 -1.45
CA ILE A 78 14.66 -0.88 -1.61
C ILE A 78 13.46 -0.08 -1.16
N ALA A 79 12.51 0.13 -2.07
CA ALA A 79 11.31 0.93 -1.85
C ALA A 79 10.09 0.08 -1.46
N GLY A 80 10.09 -1.20 -1.82
CA GLY A 80 9.00 -2.09 -1.47
C GLY A 80 9.31 -3.56 -1.70
N ILE A 81 8.83 -4.41 -0.80
CA ILE A 81 8.91 -5.87 -0.89
C ILE A 81 7.49 -6.37 -1.11
N ASN A 82 7.09 -6.46 -2.40
CA ASN A 82 5.70 -6.63 -2.80
C ASN A 82 5.26 -8.10 -2.90
N SER A 83 6.20 -9.02 -3.07
CA SER A 83 5.99 -10.47 -2.97
C SER A 83 7.34 -11.17 -2.77
N PRO A 84 7.38 -12.48 -2.46
CA PRO A 84 8.64 -13.23 -2.36
C PRO A 84 9.53 -13.15 -3.60
N GLN A 85 8.95 -12.84 -4.76
CA GLN A 85 9.64 -12.74 -6.05
C GLN A 85 9.46 -11.38 -6.72
N GLN A 86 9.12 -10.33 -5.95
CA GLN A 86 8.96 -8.98 -6.50
C GLN A 86 9.40 -7.93 -5.51
N THR A 87 10.49 -7.24 -5.84
CA THR A 87 11.04 -6.12 -5.09
C THR A 87 11.02 -4.86 -5.96
N VAL A 88 10.77 -3.72 -5.34
CA VAL A 88 10.86 -2.41 -6.00
C VAL A 88 12.09 -1.69 -5.47
N VAL A 89 12.92 -1.18 -6.39
CA VAL A 89 14.06 -0.32 -6.08
C VAL A 89 13.76 1.12 -6.50
N SER A 90 14.39 2.06 -5.83
CA SER A 90 14.15 3.49 -5.98
C SER A 90 15.44 4.29 -5.74
N GLY A 91 15.74 5.25 -6.59
CA GLY A 91 16.93 6.08 -6.45
C GLY A 91 17.20 6.95 -7.67
N THR A 92 18.47 7.18 -8.01
CA THR A 92 18.81 7.97 -9.20
C THR A 92 18.38 7.25 -10.48
N HIS A 93 18.00 8.04 -11.49
CA HIS A 93 17.54 7.49 -12.79
C HIS A 93 18.61 6.57 -13.41
N GLU A 94 19.86 7.03 -13.43
CA GLU A 94 20.99 6.28 -13.99
C GLU A 94 21.20 4.92 -13.30
N ALA A 95 21.19 4.91 -11.96
CA ALA A 95 21.36 3.66 -11.20
C ALA A 95 20.17 2.70 -11.39
N THR A 96 18.95 3.27 -11.48
CA THR A 96 17.74 2.48 -11.71
C THR A 96 17.72 1.87 -13.11
N GLU A 97 18.13 2.59 -14.15
CA GLU A 97 18.28 2.04 -15.49
C GLU A 97 19.40 0.97 -15.56
N SER A 98 20.50 1.20 -14.87
CA SER A 98 21.63 0.26 -14.83
C SER A 98 21.20 -1.10 -14.26
N ILE A 99 20.49 -1.13 -13.12
CA ILE A 99 20.04 -2.40 -12.53
C ILE A 99 18.97 -3.09 -13.39
N VAL A 100 18.07 -2.33 -14.05
CA VAL A 100 17.07 -2.88 -14.97
C VAL A 100 17.76 -3.56 -16.14
N LYS A 101 18.70 -2.86 -16.79
CA LYS A 101 19.46 -3.39 -17.92
C LYS A 101 20.22 -4.68 -17.54
N HIS A 102 20.88 -4.69 -16.39
CA HIS A 102 21.57 -5.88 -15.89
C HIS A 102 20.61 -7.07 -15.70
N CYS A 103 19.41 -6.82 -15.12
CA CYS A 103 18.40 -7.86 -14.98
C CYS A 103 17.92 -8.39 -16.32
N GLU A 104 17.67 -7.51 -17.31
CA GLU A 104 17.22 -7.90 -18.64
C GLU A 104 18.28 -8.74 -19.37
N GLU A 105 19.57 -8.33 -19.30
CA GLU A 105 20.69 -9.09 -19.85
C GLU A 105 20.84 -10.48 -19.21
N ALA A 106 20.47 -10.62 -17.93
CA ALA A 106 20.44 -11.88 -17.20
C ALA A 106 19.14 -12.70 -17.42
N GLY A 107 18.22 -12.24 -18.28
CA GLY A 107 16.93 -12.89 -18.54
C GLY A 107 15.93 -12.78 -17.40
N LEU A 108 16.14 -11.88 -16.44
CA LEU A 108 15.26 -11.62 -15.33
C LEU A 108 14.22 -10.55 -15.70
N ARG A 109 13.03 -10.65 -15.11
CA ARG A 109 11.99 -9.64 -15.32
C ARG A 109 12.36 -8.36 -14.57
N ALA A 110 12.46 -7.25 -15.27
CA ALA A 110 12.63 -5.94 -14.70
C ALA A 110 11.88 -4.91 -15.54
N ARG A 111 11.41 -3.83 -14.91
CA ARG A 111 10.79 -2.71 -15.64
C ARG A 111 10.88 -1.44 -14.84
N LEU A 112 11.10 -0.33 -15.50
CA LEU A 112 10.91 1.01 -14.94
C LEU A 112 9.43 1.24 -14.63
N LEU A 113 9.16 1.95 -13.53
CA LEU A 113 7.82 2.38 -13.16
C LEU A 113 7.57 3.80 -13.65
N THR A 114 6.34 4.08 -14.09
CA THR A 114 5.92 5.43 -14.46
C THR A 114 5.60 6.22 -13.21
N VAL A 115 6.61 6.89 -12.66
CA VAL A 115 6.52 7.70 -11.45
C VAL A 115 7.22 9.04 -11.66
N SER A 116 6.87 10.04 -10.86
CA SER A 116 7.49 11.37 -10.93
C SER A 116 8.80 11.49 -10.16
N HIS A 117 8.96 10.71 -9.09
CA HIS A 117 10.09 10.78 -8.16
C HIS A 117 10.46 9.39 -7.64
N ALA A 118 11.63 9.30 -7.01
CA ALA A 118 12.12 8.08 -6.38
C ALA A 118 11.59 7.95 -4.94
N PHE A 119 10.30 7.59 -4.82
CA PHE A 119 9.66 7.41 -3.52
C PHE A 119 10.34 6.31 -2.70
N HIS A 120 10.28 6.42 -1.37
CA HIS A 120 10.87 5.47 -0.43
C HIS A 120 12.39 5.27 -0.64
N SER A 121 13.10 6.36 -0.93
CA SER A 121 14.56 6.37 -1.11
C SER A 121 15.20 7.54 -0.37
N HIS A 122 16.55 7.56 -0.33
CA HIS A 122 17.32 8.68 0.19
C HIS A 122 16.99 10.01 -0.51
N LEU A 123 16.47 10.00 -1.74
CA LEU A 123 16.05 11.21 -2.45
C LEU A 123 14.80 11.88 -1.84
N MET A 124 14.13 11.23 -0.90
CA MET A 124 13.04 11.84 -0.11
C MET A 124 13.55 12.62 1.10
N GLU A 125 14.81 12.46 1.52
CA GLU A 125 15.35 13.07 2.74
C GLU A 125 15.20 14.60 2.82
N PRO A 126 15.37 15.36 1.72
CA PRO A 126 15.26 16.82 1.80
C PRO A 126 13.88 17.34 2.22
N MET A 127 12.80 16.54 2.05
CA MET A 127 11.46 16.96 2.45
C MET A 127 11.05 16.51 3.86
N LEU A 128 11.83 15.62 4.51
CA LEU A 128 11.40 14.95 5.74
C LEU A 128 11.15 15.90 6.89
N GLU A 129 11.99 16.93 7.05
CA GLU A 129 11.81 17.90 8.14
C GLU A 129 10.55 18.76 7.94
N SER A 130 10.33 19.26 6.73
CA SER A 130 9.09 19.98 6.42
C SER A 130 7.84 19.11 6.56
N PHE A 131 7.94 17.81 6.24
CA PHE A 131 6.85 16.88 6.47
C PHE A 131 6.65 16.58 7.96
N ARG A 132 7.72 16.56 8.76
CA ARG A 132 7.66 16.42 10.22
C ARG A 132 6.85 17.55 10.86
N GLU A 133 7.06 18.80 10.45
CA GLU A 133 6.28 19.94 10.92
C GLU A 133 4.77 19.74 10.63
N VAL A 134 4.44 19.27 9.44
CA VAL A 134 3.04 18.95 9.08
C VAL A 134 2.51 17.82 9.96
N ALA A 135 3.26 16.73 10.13
CA ALA A 135 2.86 15.60 10.93
C ALA A 135 2.68 15.96 12.42
N GLN A 136 3.45 16.89 12.95
CA GLN A 136 3.28 17.42 14.31
C GLN A 136 2.04 18.30 14.47
N SER A 137 1.51 18.85 13.39
CA SER A 137 0.34 19.73 13.42
C SER A 137 -1.01 19.01 13.45
N VAL A 138 -1.03 17.70 13.24
CA VAL A 138 -2.27 16.89 13.22
C VAL A 138 -2.52 16.21 14.56
N ALA A 139 -3.79 15.90 14.83
CA ALA A 139 -4.17 15.18 16.03
C ALA A 139 -4.14 13.67 15.80
N TYR A 140 -3.57 12.94 16.75
CA TYR A 140 -3.48 11.48 16.77
C TYR A 140 -4.40 10.90 17.82
N HIS A 141 -5.03 9.76 17.50
CA HIS A 141 -5.91 9.02 18.40
C HIS A 141 -5.56 7.53 18.38
N PRO A 142 -5.84 6.81 19.47
CA PRO A 142 -5.68 5.35 19.47
C PRO A 142 -6.53 4.69 18.37
N GLN A 143 -5.94 3.74 17.66
CA GLN A 143 -6.65 2.97 16.65
C GLN A 143 -7.83 2.19 17.27
N LYS A 144 -8.95 2.15 16.57
CA LYS A 144 -10.16 1.40 16.94
C LYS A 144 -10.26 0.08 16.20
N ILE A 145 -9.62 -0.02 15.05
CA ILE A 145 -9.50 -1.21 14.22
C ILE A 145 -8.01 -1.51 14.12
N PRO A 146 -7.55 -2.76 14.34
CA PRO A 146 -6.16 -3.14 14.15
C PRO A 146 -5.64 -2.71 12.78
N LEU A 147 -4.41 -2.19 12.75
CA LEU A 147 -3.74 -1.76 11.53
C LEU A 147 -2.40 -2.48 11.41
N ILE A 148 -2.05 -2.96 10.22
CA ILE A 148 -0.72 -3.48 9.93
C ILE A 148 0.13 -2.39 9.29
N SER A 149 1.28 -2.11 9.91
CA SER A 149 2.25 -1.11 9.50
C SER A 149 3.02 -1.55 8.26
N ASN A 150 3.18 -0.67 7.27
CA ASN A 150 4.09 -0.89 6.14
C ASN A 150 5.56 -0.87 6.55
N VAL A 151 5.91 -0.12 7.61
CA VAL A 151 7.28 0.05 8.08
C VAL A 151 7.80 -1.22 8.77
N THR A 152 6.96 -1.85 9.59
CA THR A 152 7.35 -3.06 10.34
C THR A 152 6.83 -4.36 9.72
N GLY A 153 5.77 -4.28 8.92
CA GLY A 153 5.03 -5.42 8.43
C GLY A 153 4.24 -6.16 9.52
N LEU A 154 4.11 -5.59 10.71
CA LEU A 154 3.42 -6.15 11.87
C LEU A 154 2.24 -5.28 12.29
N GLU A 155 1.42 -5.77 13.22
CA GLU A 155 0.40 -4.92 13.85
C GLU A 155 1.06 -3.67 14.44
N ALA A 156 0.48 -2.51 14.13
CA ALA A 156 1.02 -1.22 14.51
C ALA A 156 0.89 -1.02 16.03
N ASP A 157 1.94 -0.52 16.62
CA ASP A 157 2.04 -0.13 18.01
C ASP A 157 1.75 1.36 18.23
N GLU A 158 2.02 1.87 19.43
CA GLU A 158 1.81 3.27 19.82
C GLU A 158 2.62 4.27 18.97
N ARG A 159 3.70 3.84 18.29
CA ARG A 159 4.48 4.71 17.40
C ARG A 159 3.63 5.25 16.25
N LEU A 160 2.58 4.54 15.82
CA LEU A 160 1.64 4.99 14.81
C LEU A 160 1.03 6.37 15.13
N MET A 161 0.96 6.71 16.43
CA MET A 161 0.42 7.98 16.94
C MET A 161 1.49 9.06 17.08
N THR A 162 2.59 8.98 16.34
CA THR A 162 3.69 9.95 16.39
C THR A 162 4.04 10.49 15.02
N ALA A 163 4.46 11.75 14.97
CA ALA A 163 4.97 12.35 13.72
C ALA A 163 6.19 11.60 13.18
N ASP A 164 7.05 11.07 14.06
CA ASP A 164 8.25 10.33 13.68
C ASP A 164 7.94 9.10 12.84
N TYR A 165 6.89 8.35 13.20
CA TYR A 165 6.44 7.21 12.42
C TYR A 165 6.08 7.60 10.97
N TRP A 166 5.35 8.69 10.79
CA TRP A 166 4.91 9.12 9.46
C TRP A 166 6.04 9.70 8.63
N VAL A 167 7.08 10.26 9.27
CA VAL A 167 8.32 10.66 8.61
C VAL A 167 9.12 9.42 8.17
N GLU A 168 9.30 8.44 9.06
CA GLU A 168 9.93 7.15 8.75
C GLU A 168 9.19 6.45 7.59
N HIS A 169 7.85 6.45 7.62
CA HIS A 169 7.01 5.87 6.58
C HIS A 169 7.20 6.51 5.19
N VAL A 170 7.61 7.78 5.08
CA VAL A 170 7.95 8.40 3.78
C VAL A 170 9.23 7.79 3.20
N ARG A 171 10.19 7.47 4.06
CA ARG A 171 11.56 7.09 3.71
C ARG A 171 11.74 5.59 3.54
N GLU A 172 11.17 4.82 4.45
CA GLU A 172 11.40 3.38 4.55
C GLU A 172 10.62 2.56 3.51
N ALA A 173 11.12 1.34 3.26
CA ALA A 173 10.49 0.40 2.35
C ALA A 173 9.10 -0.03 2.81
N VAL A 174 8.20 -0.22 1.86
CA VAL A 174 6.89 -0.84 2.11
C VAL A 174 7.07 -2.36 2.23
N LEU A 175 6.93 -2.91 3.43
CA LEU A 175 7.07 -4.34 3.72
C LEU A 175 5.76 -5.11 3.43
N PHE A 176 5.22 -4.96 2.20
CA PHE A 176 3.90 -5.50 1.87
C PHE A 176 3.81 -7.02 2.02
N THR A 177 4.85 -7.76 1.63
CA THR A 177 4.89 -9.23 1.83
C THR A 177 4.73 -9.59 3.30
N ARG A 178 5.46 -8.93 4.19
CA ARG A 178 5.38 -9.18 5.64
C ARG A 178 4.03 -8.74 6.20
N SER A 179 3.50 -7.61 5.72
CA SER A 179 2.17 -7.12 6.12
C SER A 179 1.07 -8.12 5.76
N MET A 180 1.14 -8.73 4.58
CA MET A 180 0.19 -9.77 4.17
C MET A 180 0.31 -11.05 5.02
N GLN A 181 1.54 -11.45 5.36
CA GLN A 181 1.77 -12.60 6.26
C GLN A 181 1.14 -12.33 7.64
N SER A 182 1.32 -11.14 8.19
CA SER A 182 0.67 -10.74 9.45
C SER A 182 -0.86 -10.73 9.34
N ALA A 183 -1.43 -10.32 8.20
CA ALA A 183 -2.88 -10.41 7.99
C ALA A 183 -3.37 -11.87 7.96
N PHE A 184 -2.63 -12.78 7.34
CA PHE A 184 -2.95 -14.22 7.37
C PHE A 184 -2.81 -14.81 8.79
N GLU A 185 -1.77 -14.43 9.53
CA GLU A 185 -1.56 -14.82 10.93
C GLU A 185 -2.68 -14.31 11.84
N PHE A 186 -3.23 -13.11 11.56
CA PHE A 186 -4.43 -12.56 12.22
C PHE A 186 -5.69 -13.40 11.93
N GLY A 187 -5.69 -14.18 10.87
CA GLY A 187 -6.81 -15.03 10.44
C GLY A 187 -7.68 -14.42 9.35
N ALA A 188 -7.23 -13.34 8.69
CA ALA A 188 -7.95 -12.73 7.57
C ALA A 188 -8.07 -13.70 6.40
N LYS A 189 -9.31 -13.84 5.88
CA LYS A 189 -9.64 -14.72 4.73
C LYS A 189 -10.31 -13.97 3.60
N THR A 190 -10.90 -12.81 3.88
CA THR A 190 -11.57 -11.97 2.89
C THR A 190 -10.89 -10.62 2.84
N PHE A 191 -10.35 -10.31 1.67
CA PHE A 191 -9.62 -9.08 1.40
C PHE A 191 -10.40 -8.19 0.45
N VAL A 192 -10.72 -6.99 0.91
CA VAL A 192 -11.41 -5.96 0.11
C VAL A 192 -10.39 -4.88 -0.24
N GLU A 193 -10.05 -4.74 -1.52
CA GLU A 193 -9.22 -3.64 -1.98
C GLU A 193 -10.08 -2.43 -2.32
N VAL A 194 -9.84 -1.32 -1.62
CA VAL A 194 -10.47 -0.03 -1.89
C VAL A 194 -9.50 0.81 -2.72
N GLY A 195 -9.68 0.78 -4.02
CA GLY A 195 -8.80 1.44 -4.98
C GLY A 195 -9.39 1.40 -6.40
N PRO A 196 -8.77 2.12 -7.34
CA PRO A 196 -9.27 2.21 -8.71
C PRO A 196 -8.98 0.97 -9.58
N ASP A 197 -8.13 0.07 -9.09
CA ASP A 197 -7.70 -1.13 -9.83
C ASP A 197 -7.18 -2.21 -8.86
N PRO A 198 -7.31 -3.53 -9.16
CA PRO A 198 -6.99 -4.64 -8.25
C PRO A 198 -5.48 -4.95 -8.16
N ILE A 199 -4.68 -3.96 -7.78
CA ILE A 199 -3.23 -4.10 -7.72
C ILE A 199 -2.81 -4.90 -6.50
N LEU A 200 -3.33 -4.55 -5.32
CA LEU A 200 -2.97 -5.19 -4.06
C LEU A 200 -3.58 -6.60 -3.95
N CYS A 201 -4.80 -6.80 -4.44
CA CYS A 201 -5.36 -8.14 -4.60
C CYS A 201 -4.43 -9.03 -5.44
N GLY A 202 -3.93 -8.52 -6.58
CA GLY A 202 -3.00 -9.27 -7.43
C GLY A 202 -1.64 -9.55 -6.78
N LEU A 203 -1.17 -8.69 -5.88
CA LEU A 203 0.04 -8.92 -5.08
C LEU A 203 -0.23 -9.93 -3.96
N GLY A 204 -1.35 -9.78 -3.24
CA GLY A 204 -1.74 -10.67 -2.14
C GLY A 204 -1.89 -12.13 -2.59
N MET A 205 -2.53 -12.37 -3.74
CA MET A 205 -2.67 -13.70 -4.35
C MET A 205 -1.32 -14.39 -4.61
N ARG A 206 -0.22 -13.63 -4.82
CA ARG A 206 1.13 -14.19 -5.03
C ARG A 206 1.86 -14.51 -3.73
N ILE A 207 1.36 -14.00 -2.61
CA ILE A 207 1.92 -14.21 -1.28
C ILE A 207 1.16 -15.34 -0.58
N GLU A 208 -0.11 -15.54 -0.97
CA GLU A 208 -0.95 -16.61 -0.43
C GLU A 208 -0.23 -17.97 -0.56
N SER A 209 0.00 -18.61 0.57
CA SER A 209 0.65 -19.90 0.63
C SER A 209 -0.23 -20.90 1.39
N GLY A 210 -0.42 -22.09 0.82
CA GLY A 210 -1.11 -23.20 1.49
C GLY A 210 -2.57 -23.38 1.06
N ASP A 211 -3.30 -24.24 1.81
CA ASP A 211 -4.68 -24.66 1.52
C ASP A 211 -5.74 -23.59 1.92
N ALA A 212 -5.33 -22.45 2.43
CA ALA A 212 -6.23 -21.37 2.81
C ALA A 212 -6.70 -20.62 1.55
N GLN A 213 -7.88 -20.92 1.09
CA GLN A 213 -8.51 -20.24 -0.04
C GLN A 213 -9.03 -18.88 0.42
N CYS A 214 -8.29 -17.80 0.14
CA CYS A 214 -8.71 -16.45 0.44
C CYS A 214 -9.66 -15.90 -0.65
N THR A 215 -10.55 -15.02 -0.24
CA THR A 215 -11.44 -14.28 -1.13
C THR A 215 -10.88 -12.89 -1.38
N TRP A 216 -10.69 -12.52 -2.66
CA TRP A 216 -10.09 -11.26 -3.09
C TRP A 216 -11.13 -10.43 -3.83
N LEU A 217 -11.48 -9.27 -3.28
CA LEU A 217 -12.62 -8.45 -3.70
C LEU A 217 -12.16 -7.01 -4.01
N PRO A 218 -11.81 -6.70 -5.26
CA PRO A 218 -11.49 -5.34 -5.65
C PRO A 218 -12.76 -4.48 -5.77
N SER A 219 -12.76 -3.28 -5.22
CA SER A 219 -13.90 -2.36 -5.33
C SER A 219 -14.12 -1.89 -6.76
N LEU A 220 -13.03 -1.61 -7.49
CA LEU A 220 -13.07 -1.10 -8.85
C LEU A 220 -12.09 -1.84 -9.77
N ARG A 221 -12.36 -1.80 -11.07
CA ARG A 221 -11.50 -2.29 -12.15
C ARG A 221 -11.57 -1.32 -13.32
N LYS A 222 -10.44 -0.87 -13.83
CA LYS A 222 -10.38 0.03 -14.99
C LYS A 222 -11.03 -0.53 -16.25
N THR A 223 -11.09 -1.85 -16.36
CA THR A 223 -11.63 -2.55 -17.56
C THR A 223 -13.12 -2.83 -17.48
N GLU A 224 -13.78 -2.49 -16.37
CA GLU A 224 -15.20 -2.78 -16.12
C GLU A 224 -15.93 -1.48 -15.73
N GLY A 225 -17.26 -1.47 -15.86
CA GLY A 225 -18.07 -0.40 -15.31
C GLY A 225 -17.94 -0.37 -13.77
N GLU A 226 -17.79 0.83 -13.21
CA GLU A 226 -17.54 1.01 -11.77
C GLU A 226 -18.60 0.29 -10.91
N TRP A 227 -19.87 0.48 -11.27
CA TRP A 227 -20.97 -0.15 -10.55
C TRP A 227 -20.98 -1.68 -10.70
N GLN A 228 -20.66 -2.19 -11.89
CA GLN A 228 -20.57 -3.63 -12.14
C GLN A 228 -19.47 -4.28 -11.29
N SER A 229 -18.30 -3.64 -11.22
CA SER A 229 -17.18 -4.11 -10.42
C SER A 229 -17.52 -4.13 -8.93
N LEU A 230 -18.08 -3.01 -8.41
CA LEU A 230 -18.46 -2.88 -7.00
C LEU A 230 -19.52 -3.90 -6.60
N VAL A 231 -20.60 -4.02 -7.37
CA VAL A 231 -21.71 -4.97 -7.10
C VAL A 231 -21.21 -6.41 -7.15
N GLY A 232 -20.35 -6.75 -8.13
CA GLY A 232 -19.73 -8.07 -8.21
C GLY A 232 -18.96 -8.42 -6.94
N SER A 233 -18.23 -7.46 -6.39
CA SER A 233 -17.48 -7.66 -5.14
C SER A 233 -18.36 -7.70 -3.90
N VAL A 234 -19.46 -6.93 -3.85
CA VAL A 234 -20.47 -7.01 -2.77
C VAL A 234 -21.13 -8.40 -2.75
N ILE A 235 -21.49 -8.92 -3.92
CA ILE A 235 -22.04 -10.28 -4.04
C ILE A 235 -21.00 -11.32 -3.61
N GLY A 236 -19.73 -11.16 -4.06
CA GLY A 236 -18.64 -12.05 -3.66
C GLY A 236 -18.40 -12.05 -2.15
N TYR A 237 -18.46 -10.87 -1.50
CA TYR A 237 -18.36 -10.75 -0.06
C TYR A 237 -19.48 -11.49 0.67
N HIS A 238 -20.73 -11.33 0.21
CA HIS A 238 -21.87 -12.03 0.77
C HIS A 238 -21.75 -13.56 0.56
N ALA A 239 -21.34 -14.00 -0.62
CA ALA A 239 -21.15 -15.43 -0.92
C ALA A 239 -20.02 -16.07 -0.08
N ALA A 240 -19.02 -15.28 0.34
CA ALA A 240 -17.97 -15.69 1.27
C ALA A 240 -18.44 -15.71 2.75
N GLY A 241 -19.72 -15.43 3.04
CA GLY A 241 -20.31 -15.41 4.37
C GLY A 241 -20.37 -14.04 5.03
N GLY A 242 -19.93 -12.99 4.33
CA GLY A 242 -20.00 -11.62 4.82
C GLY A 242 -21.44 -11.10 4.94
N GLN A 243 -21.67 -10.24 5.92
CA GLN A 243 -22.99 -9.64 6.17
C GLN A 243 -23.12 -8.33 5.40
N ILE A 244 -24.20 -8.18 4.64
CA ILE A 244 -24.55 -6.95 3.92
C ILE A 244 -25.86 -6.41 4.50
N ASP A 245 -25.90 -5.13 4.79
CA ASP A 245 -27.15 -4.42 5.08
C ASP A 245 -27.90 -4.13 3.76
N TRP A 246 -28.71 -5.11 3.35
CA TRP A 246 -29.50 -5.00 2.11
C TRP A 246 -30.49 -3.85 2.15
N SER A 247 -30.94 -3.43 3.32
CA SER A 247 -31.84 -2.28 3.45
C SER A 247 -31.12 -1.01 3.02
N ARG A 248 -29.93 -0.76 3.53
CA ARG A 248 -29.08 0.36 3.10
C ARG A 248 -28.64 0.25 1.64
N TYR A 249 -28.34 -0.97 1.17
CA TYR A 249 -27.97 -1.19 -0.22
C TYR A 249 -29.06 -0.77 -1.19
N PHE A 250 -30.32 -1.07 -0.88
CA PHE A 250 -31.49 -0.77 -1.74
C PHE A 250 -32.15 0.58 -1.49
N GLU A 251 -31.81 1.26 -0.39
CA GLU A 251 -32.41 2.55 -0.02
C GLU A 251 -32.36 3.60 -1.14
N PRO A 252 -31.21 3.82 -1.84
CA PRO A 252 -31.10 4.81 -2.93
C PRO A 252 -32.03 4.52 -4.12
N TRP A 253 -32.47 3.28 -4.26
CA TRP A 253 -33.30 2.83 -5.38
C TRP A 253 -34.80 2.84 -5.05
N GLY A 254 -35.17 3.19 -3.83
CA GLY A 254 -36.58 3.14 -3.37
C GLY A 254 -37.18 1.74 -3.43
N ALA A 255 -36.34 0.69 -3.46
CA ALA A 255 -36.82 -0.69 -3.53
C ALA A 255 -37.53 -1.07 -2.24
N GLN A 256 -38.73 -1.65 -2.37
CA GLN A 256 -39.49 -2.20 -1.25
C GLN A 256 -39.38 -3.73 -1.25
N ARG A 257 -39.29 -4.28 -0.04
CA ARG A 257 -39.37 -5.73 0.14
C ARG A 257 -40.78 -6.20 -0.23
N LEU A 258 -40.89 -7.13 -1.16
CA LEU A 258 -42.14 -7.77 -1.52
C LEU A 258 -42.64 -8.69 -0.41
#